data_79b3acba50275bbb2ab827cb008470c7
#
_entry.id   79b3acba50275bbb2ab827cb008470c7
#
_cell.length_a   1.000
_cell.length_b   1.000
_cell.length_c   1.000
_cell.angle_alpha   90.00
_cell.angle_beta   90.00
_cell.angle_gamma   90.00
#
_symmetry.space_group_name_H-M   'P 1'
#
loop_
_entity.id
_entity.type
_entity.pdbx_description
1 polymer ?
#
loop_
_entity_poly.entity_id
_entity_poly.type
_entity_poly.pdbx_seq_one_letter_code
_entity_poly.pdbx_strand_id
1 'polypeptide(L)'
;MQARIKSPVMTVPAAMQALIQLGDAAAQTGLPASTRLLVEVRASQINGCAVCLDMHSRELKAAGEPDERILSIAAWREAPYFSDAERAALALTEAATRLADRSDPVPDDVWEQAAEHYDETQLAGLVLVIAAINAWNRINATTRQISGEWVEQLIRRPAAVG
;
A
#
# COMPACT_ATOMS: atom_id res chain seq x y z
N MET A 1 -10.22 -21.95 -4.49
CA MET A 1 -9.97 -20.82 -5.43
C MET A 1 -8.69 -21.17 -6.17
N GLN A 2 -8.54 -20.82 -7.45
CA GLN A 2 -7.35 -21.14 -8.25
C GLN A 2 -6.91 -19.88 -9.00
N ALA A 3 -5.60 -19.65 -9.08
CA ALA A 3 -5.03 -18.58 -9.88
C ALA A 3 -5.28 -18.84 -11.38
N ARG A 4 -5.53 -17.77 -12.14
CA ARG A 4 -5.78 -17.86 -13.59
C ARG A 4 -4.53 -18.24 -14.38
N ILE A 5 -3.38 -17.71 -13.93
CA ILE A 5 -2.03 -17.98 -14.47
C ILE A 5 -1.03 -17.90 -13.33
N LYS A 6 0.21 -18.34 -13.58
CA LYS A 6 1.33 -18.03 -12.70
C LYS A 6 1.47 -16.50 -12.59
N SER A 7 1.89 -16.02 -11.42
CA SER A 7 2.05 -14.57 -11.22
C SER A 7 2.86 -13.93 -12.35
N PRO A 8 2.32 -12.85 -12.99
CA PRO A 8 3.01 -12.18 -14.10
C PRO A 8 4.42 -11.73 -13.75
N VAL A 9 4.64 -11.24 -12.54
CA VAL A 9 5.97 -10.79 -12.09
C VAL A 9 6.94 -11.93 -11.85
N MET A 10 6.45 -13.15 -11.61
CA MET A 10 7.29 -14.37 -11.56
C MET A 10 7.57 -14.91 -12.96
N THR A 11 6.73 -14.57 -13.93
CA THR A 11 6.88 -14.97 -15.33
C THR A 11 7.79 -13.99 -16.09
N VAL A 12 7.78 -12.71 -15.68
CA VAL A 12 8.60 -11.63 -16.25
C VAL A 12 9.48 -11.04 -15.13
N PRO A 13 10.66 -11.64 -14.85
CA PRO A 13 11.50 -11.23 -13.71
C PRO A 13 11.90 -9.75 -13.69
N ALA A 14 12.10 -9.15 -14.87
CA ALA A 14 12.40 -7.72 -14.97
C ALA A 14 11.27 -6.83 -14.44
N ALA A 15 10.00 -7.25 -14.57
CA ALA A 15 8.86 -6.53 -14.00
C ALA A 15 8.84 -6.61 -12.47
N MET A 16 9.17 -7.77 -11.91
CA MET A 16 9.35 -7.94 -10.46
C MET A 16 10.38 -6.94 -9.93
N GLN A 17 11.56 -6.91 -10.56
CA GLN A 17 12.66 -6.05 -10.15
C GLN A 17 12.29 -4.56 -10.24
N ALA A 18 11.64 -4.14 -11.32
CA ALA A 18 11.22 -2.75 -11.49
C ALA A 18 10.21 -2.29 -10.42
N LEU A 19 9.24 -3.15 -10.07
CA LEU A 19 8.26 -2.84 -9.03
C LEU A 19 8.87 -2.81 -7.64
N ILE A 20 9.81 -3.70 -7.33
CA ILE A 20 10.56 -3.67 -6.07
C ILE A 20 11.38 -2.38 -5.98
N GLN A 21 12.13 -2.03 -7.03
CA GLN A 21 12.93 -0.79 -7.07
C GLN A 21 12.08 0.47 -6.89
N LEU A 22 10.87 0.51 -7.45
CA LEU A 22 9.93 1.61 -7.23
C LEU A 22 9.52 1.72 -5.75
N GLY A 23 9.20 0.61 -5.12
CA GLY A 23 8.89 0.56 -3.68
C GLY A 23 10.06 0.97 -2.80
N ASP A 24 11.28 0.51 -3.12
CA ASP A 24 12.49 0.86 -2.40
C ASP A 24 12.81 2.36 -2.52
N ALA A 25 12.67 2.93 -3.71
CA ALA A 25 12.85 4.37 -3.93
C ALA A 25 11.85 5.20 -3.12
N ALA A 26 10.58 4.79 -3.09
CA ALA A 26 9.56 5.44 -2.28
C ALA A 26 9.86 5.36 -0.77
N ALA A 27 10.41 4.24 -0.30
CA ALA A 27 10.78 4.05 1.11
C ALA A 27 11.94 4.95 1.56
N GLN A 28 12.77 5.46 0.65
CA GLN A 28 13.91 6.33 0.94
C GLN A 28 13.57 7.82 1.05
N THR A 29 12.32 8.20 0.88
CA THR A 29 11.87 9.60 0.91
C THR A 29 11.66 10.17 2.31
N GLY A 30 11.88 9.37 3.36
CA GLY A 30 11.64 9.78 4.74
C GLY A 30 10.17 9.67 5.16
N LEU A 31 9.29 9.13 4.31
CA LEU A 31 7.92 8.80 4.70
C LEU A 31 7.95 7.74 5.82
N PRO A 32 7.23 7.95 6.96
CA PRO A 32 7.24 6.98 8.04
C PRO A 32 6.79 5.58 7.58
N ALA A 33 7.51 4.54 8.01
CA ALA A 33 7.23 3.17 7.59
C ALA A 33 5.82 2.70 8.00
N SER A 34 5.31 3.14 9.15
CA SER A 34 3.93 2.88 9.58
C SER A 34 2.91 3.49 8.62
N THR A 35 3.11 4.76 8.21
CA THR A 35 2.25 5.44 7.23
C THR A 35 2.25 4.71 5.89
N ARG A 36 3.43 4.29 5.40
CA ARG A 36 3.55 3.52 4.16
C ARG A 36 2.71 2.24 4.22
N LEU A 37 2.86 1.45 5.29
CA LEU A 37 2.11 0.20 5.46
C LEU A 37 0.59 0.43 5.59
N LEU A 38 0.15 1.49 6.28
CA LEU A 38 -1.26 1.87 6.35
C LEU A 38 -1.85 2.16 4.97
N VAL A 39 -1.12 2.90 4.15
CA VAL A 39 -1.47 3.25 2.76
C VAL A 39 -1.58 1.98 1.91
N GLU A 40 -0.62 1.08 1.99
CA GLU A 40 -0.59 -0.18 1.26
C GLU A 40 -1.76 -1.09 1.63
N VAL A 41 -2.09 -1.19 2.93
CA VAL A 41 -3.27 -1.92 3.40
C VAL A 41 -4.54 -1.27 2.89
N ARG A 42 -4.68 0.06 3.01
CA ARG A 42 -5.90 0.75 2.61
C ARG A 42 -6.18 0.63 1.11
N ALA A 43 -5.20 0.86 0.26
CA ALA A 43 -5.32 0.66 -1.18
C ALA A 43 -5.71 -0.79 -1.52
N SER A 44 -5.12 -1.76 -0.82
CA SER A 44 -5.42 -3.18 -1.01
C SER A 44 -6.84 -3.57 -0.58
N GLN A 45 -7.38 -2.94 0.47
CA GLN A 45 -8.79 -3.08 0.86
C GLN A 45 -9.73 -2.57 -0.23
N ILE A 46 -9.43 -1.40 -0.80
CA ILE A 46 -10.24 -0.78 -1.86
C ILE A 46 -10.25 -1.64 -3.12
N ASN A 47 -9.09 -2.15 -3.53
CA ASN A 47 -8.91 -2.93 -4.74
C ASN A 47 -9.25 -4.43 -4.58
N GLY A 48 -9.49 -4.90 -3.35
CA GLY A 48 -9.80 -6.31 -3.08
C GLY A 48 -8.62 -7.25 -3.34
N CYS A 49 -7.36 -6.81 -3.13
CA CYS A 49 -6.16 -7.63 -3.31
C CYS A 49 -5.87 -8.46 -2.05
N ALA A 50 -6.34 -9.71 -2.00
CA ALA A 50 -6.16 -10.58 -0.84
C ALA A 50 -4.68 -10.82 -0.51
N VAL A 51 -3.82 -11.00 -1.50
CA VAL A 51 -2.38 -11.21 -1.34
C VAL A 51 -1.71 -10.01 -0.67
N CYS A 52 -1.96 -8.81 -1.21
CA CYS A 52 -1.35 -7.59 -0.70
C CYS A 52 -1.88 -7.26 0.70
N LEU A 53 -3.18 -7.47 0.92
CA LEU A 53 -3.80 -7.25 2.22
C LEU A 53 -3.21 -8.19 3.29
N ASP A 54 -3.07 -9.48 2.98
CA ASP A 54 -2.46 -10.47 3.89
C ASP A 54 -1.00 -10.09 4.20
N MET A 55 -0.22 -9.75 3.19
CA MET A 55 1.19 -9.40 3.34
C MET A 55 1.38 -8.16 4.22
N HIS A 56 0.80 -7.03 3.83
CA HIS A 56 1.03 -5.75 4.53
C HIS A 56 0.37 -5.70 5.92
N SER A 57 -0.74 -6.44 6.15
CA SER A 57 -1.30 -6.58 7.50
C SER A 57 -0.37 -7.35 8.44
N ARG A 58 0.33 -8.38 7.93
CA ARG A 58 1.35 -9.10 8.71
C ARG A 58 2.57 -8.23 8.96
N GLU A 59 2.96 -7.40 8.02
CA GLU A 59 4.07 -6.45 8.19
C GLU A 59 3.74 -5.39 9.25
N LEU A 60 2.53 -4.82 9.26
CA LEU A 60 2.05 -3.94 10.34
C LEU A 60 2.12 -4.63 11.70
N LYS A 61 1.64 -5.87 11.79
CA LYS A 61 1.70 -6.64 13.02
C LYS A 61 3.14 -6.92 13.47
N ALA A 62 4.02 -7.25 12.54
CA ALA A 62 5.45 -7.45 12.82
C ALA A 62 6.16 -6.16 13.24
N ALA A 63 5.69 -5.00 12.77
CA ALA A 63 6.15 -3.68 13.19
C ALA A 63 5.63 -3.26 14.59
N GLY A 64 4.80 -4.07 15.24
CA GLY A 64 4.27 -3.84 16.59
C GLY A 64 2.96 -3.05 16.62
N GLU A 65 2.30 -2.84 15.48
CA GLU A 65 1.00 -2.17 15.45
C GLU A 65 -0.08 -3.05 16.12
N PRO A 66 -0.92 -2.48 17.00
CA PRO A 66 -1.95 -3.24 17.70
C PRO A 66 -3.06 -3.69 16.75
N ASP A 67 -3.67 -4.84 17.07
CA ASP A 67 -4.69 -5.45 16.22
C ASP A 67 -5.90 -4.51 16.01
N GLU A 68 -6.30 -3.75 17.03
CA GLU A 68 -7.40 -2.79 16.97
C GLU A 68 -7.17 -1.71 15.89
N ARG A 69 -5.92 -1.26 15.77
CA ARG A 69 -5.51 -0.26 14.78
C ARG A 69 -5.53 -0.86 13.38
N ILE A 70 -4.98 -2.06 13.20
CA ILE A 70 -4.95 -2.76 11.91
C ILE A 70 -6.37 -3.06 11.42
N LEU A 71 -7.22 -3.58 12.28
CA LEU A 71 -8.62 -3.91 11.95
C LEU A 71 -9.46 -2.66 11.63
N SER A 72 -9.10 -1.51 12.22
CA SER A 72 -9.85 -0.24 12.03
C SER A 72 -9.45 0.54 10.77
N ILE A 73 -8.44 0.11 10.00
CA ILE A 73 -8.00 0.85 8.78
C ILE A 73 -9.14 1.06 7.80
N ALA A 74 -10.07 0.12 7.67
CA ALA A 74 -11.22 0.27 6.76
C ALA A 74 -12.21 1.38 7.20
N ALA A 75 -12.25 1.67 8.50
CA ALA A 75 -13.10 2.69 9.12
C ALA A 75 -12.29 3.81 9.78
N TRP A 76 -11.13 4.12 9.23
CA TRP A 76 -10.14 5.03 9.81
C TRP A 76 -10.69 6.42 10.17
N ARG A 77 -11.73 6.89 9.45
CA ARG A 77 -12.32 8.21 9.71
C ARG A 77 -12.99 8.30 11.08
N GLU A 78 -13.54 7.21 11.57
CA GLU A 78 -14.26 7.14 12.85
C GLU A 78 -13.41 6.55 13.98
N ALA A 79 -12.33 5.84 13.64
CA ALA A 79 -11.45 5.19 14.60
C ALA A 79 -10.49 6.20 15.26
N PRO A 80 -10.25 6.12 16.59
CA PRO A 80 -9.40 7.08 17.31
C PRO A 80 -7.89 6.81 17.20
N TYR A 81 -7.48 5.83 16.39
CA TYR A 81 -6.13 5.26 16.42
C TYR A 81 -5.15 5.92 15.42
N PHE A 82 -5.57 6.90 14.64
CA PHE A 82 -4.77 7.48 13.57
C PHE A 82 -4.50 8.95 13.83
N SER A 83 -3.24 9.38 13.66
CA SER A 83 -2.85 10.78 13.73
C SER A 83 -3.43 11.58 12.56
N ASP A 84 -3.43 12.90 12.64
CA ASP A 84 -3.91 13.75 11.56
C ASP A 84 -3.10 13.56 10.27
N ALA A 85 -1.77 13.39 10.37
CA ALA A 85 -0.91 13.07 9.25
C ALA A 85 -1.30 11.74 8.58
N GLU A 86 -1.55 10.69 9.36
CA GLU A 86 -1.99 9.40 8.84
C GLU A 86 -3.39 9.46 8.22
N ARG A 87 -4.29 10.24 8.80
CA ARG A 87 -5.63 10.49 8.23
C ARG A 87 -5.54 11.19 6.88
N ALA A 88 -4.67 12.19 6.74
CA ALA A 88 -4.41 12.86 5.48
C ALA A 88 -3.83 11.90 4.43
N ALA A 89 -2.86 11.06 4.81
CA ALA A 89 -2.30 10.03 3.91
C ALA A 89 -3.36 8.99 3.48
N LEU A 90 -4.23 8.56 4.38
CA LEU A 90 -5.33 7.63 4.08
C LEU A 90 -6.39 8.27 3.18
N ALA A 91 -6.72 9.55 3.36
CA ALA A 91 -7.62 10.29 2.49
C ALA A 91 -7.06 10.40 1.06
N LEU A 92 -5.78 10.79 0.94
CA LEU A 92 -5.09 10.85 -0.35
C LEU A 92 -5.02 9.46 -1.01
N THR A 93 -4.77 8.41 -0.23
CA THR A 93 -4.76 7.02 -0.72
C THR A 93 -6.11 6.63 -1.32
N GLU A 94 -7.21 6.96 -0.68
CA GLU A 94 -8.55 6.65 -1.18
C GLU A 94 -8.85 7.41 -2.47
N ALA A 95 -8.53 8.69 -2.53
CA ALA A 95 -8.72 9.52 -3.72
C ALA A 95 -7.88 8.99 -4.90
N ALA A 96 -6.56 8.84 -4.69
CA ALA A 96 -5.63 8.41 -5.73
C ALA A 96 -5.79 6.93 -6.15
N THR A 97 -6.42 6.08 -5.32
CA THR A 97 -6.77 4.70 -5.72
C THR A 97 -8.05 4.65 -6.55
N ARG A 98 -8.99 5.58 -6.35
CA ARG A 98 -10.30 5.64 -7.03
C ARG A 98 -10.34 6.72 -8.10
N LEU A 99 -9.36 6.74 -8.99
CA LEU A 99 -9.27 7.75 -10.07
C LEU A 99 -10.36 7.60 -11.13
N ALA A 100 -10.87 6.38 -11.34
CA ALA A 100 -11.81 6.10 -12.42
C ALA A 100 -13.13 6.85 -12.26
N ASP A 101 -13.67 7.31 -13.39
CA ASP A 101 -15.01 7.90 -13.52
C ASP A 101 -15.24 9.17 -12.66
N ARG A 102 -14.17 9.92 -12.35
CA ARG A 102 -14.22 11.19 -11.61
C ARG A 102 -13.63 12.31 -12.45
N SER A 103 -14.33 13.44 -12.52
CA SER A 103 -13.81 14.65 -13.19
C SER A 103 -12.69 15.31 -12.38
N ASP A 104 -12.75 15.18 -11.06
CA ASP A 104 -11.74 15.61 -10.10
C ASP A 104 -11.40 14.44 -9.17
N PRO A 105 -10.41 13.60 -9.57
CA PRO A 105 -10.11 12.37 -8.84
C PRO A 105 -9.40 12.58 -7.52
N VAL A 106 -8.60 13.65 -7.40
CA VAL A 106 -7.89 14.05 -6.17
C VAL A 106 -8.19 15.54 -5.93
N PRO A 107 -9.26 15.84 -5.18
CA PRO A 107 -9.63 17.24 -4.89
C PRO A 107 -8.51 18.01 -4.18
N ASP A 108 -8.42 19.31 -4.43
CA ASP A 108 -7.37 20.18 -3.86
C ASP A 108 -7.33 20.11 -2.33
N ASP A 109 -8.48 20.08 -1.67
CA ASP A 109 -8.58 19.98 -0.21
C ASP A 109 -7.96 18.68 0.36
N VAL A 110 -8.06 17.57 -0.37
CA VAL A 110 -7.41 16.29 0.01
C VAL A 110 -5.90 16.38 -0.16
N TRP A 111 -5.44 17.03 -1.23
CA TRP A 111 -4.02 17.27 -1.47
C TRP A 111 -3.42 18.21 -0.43
N GLU A 112 -4.08 19.34 -0.18
CA GLU A 112 -3.63 20.36 0.77
C GLU A 112 -3.52 19.79 2.19
N GLN A 113 -4.48 18.99 2.65
CA GLN A 113 -4.39 18.29 3.93
C GLN A 113 -3.15 17.39 4.04
N ALA A 114 -2.78 16.69 2.98
CA ALA A 114 -1.55 15.90 2.99
C ALA A 114 -0.31 16.81 3.00
N ALA A 115 -0.33 17.92 2.25
CA ALA A 115 0.76 18.88 2.18
C ALA A 115 1.00 19.65 3.49
N GLU A 116 0.02 19.72 4.39
CA GLU A 116 0.20 20.27 5.73
C GLU A 116 1.10 19.40 6.62
N HIS A 117 1.17 18.10 6.36
CA HIS A 117 1.84 17.13 7.22
C HIS A 117 3.13 16.55 6.62
N TYR A 118 3.28 16.58 5.30
CA TYR A 118 4.39 15.96 4.59
C TYR A 118 5.10 17.00 3.73
N ASP A 119 6.42 17.03 3.77
CA ASP A 119 7.21 17.84 2.84
C ASP A 119 7.13 17.29 1.40
N GLU A 120 7.66 18.03 0.44
CA GLU A 120 7.58 17.68 -0.99
C GLU A 120 8.17 16.29 -1.28
N THR A 121 9.27 15.92 -0.61
CA THR A 121 9.92 14.62 -0.79
C THR A 121 9.06 13.49 -0.22
N GLN A 122 8.49 13.69 0.95
CA GLN A 122 7.57 12.75 1.58
C GLN A 122 6.25 12.62 0.81
N LEU A 123 5.72 13.72 0.27
CA LEU A 123 4.54 13.70 -0.62
C LEU A 123 4.83 12.91 -1.90
N ALA A 124 5.98 13.13 -2.52
CA ALA A 124 6.41 12.33 -3.66
C ALA A 124 6.50 10.84 -3.29
N GLY A 125 7.07 10.52 -2.14
CA GLY A 125 7.10 9.17 -1.59
C GLY A 125 5.72 8.56 -1.41
N LEU A 126 4.80 9.31 -0.81
CA LEU A 126 3.41 8.90 -0.60
C LEU A 126 2.70 8.58 -1.92
N VAL A 127 2.82 9.44 -2.92
CA VAL A 127 2.26 9.22 -4.26
C VAL A 127 2.87 7.98 -4.92
N LEU A 128 4.19 7.79 -4.81
CA LEU A 128 4.88 6.62 -5.37
C LEU A 128 4.47 5.32 -4.68
N VAL A 129 4.30 5.31 -3.36
CA VAL A 129 3.76 4.15 -2.61
C VAL A 129 2.36 3.80 -3.10
N ILE A 130 1.47 4.79 -3.22
CA ILE A 130 0.11 4.57 -3.73
C ILE A 130 0.15 4.00 -5.15
N ALA A 131 0.98 4.55 -6.03
CA ALA A 131 1.12 4.05 -7.39
C ALA A 131 1.65 2.60 -7.44
N ALA A 132 2.70 2.31 -6.67
CA ALA A 132 3.31 0.98 -6.60
C ALA A 132 2.31 -0.07 -6.09
N ILE A 133 1.64 0.20 -4.96
CA ILE A 133 0.65 -0.76 -4.42
C ILE A 133 -0.53 -0.95 -5.35
N ASN A 134 -0.99 0.09 -6.06
CA ASN A 134 -2.05 -0.04 -7.05
C ASN A 134 -1.61 -0.90 -8.25
N ALA A 135 -0.34 -0.83 -8.67
CA ALA A 135 0.20 -1.72 -9.70
C ALA A 135 0.19 -3.19 -9.23
N TRP A 136 0.70 -3.47 -8.02
CA TRP A 136 0.66 -4.80 -7.41
C TRP A 136 -0.76 -5.33 -7.26
N ASN A 137 -1.69 -4.50 -6.78
CA ASN A 137 -3.09 -4.89 -6.61
C ASN A 137 -3.71 -5.31 -7.95
N ARG A 138 -3.48 -4.56 -9.03
CA ARG A 138 -3.99 -4.88 -10.37
C ARG A 138 -3.43 -6.19 -10.89
N ILE A 139 -2.13 -6.42 -10.75
CA ILE A 139 -1.49 -7.67 -11.17
C ILE A 139 -2.11 -8.85 -10.43
N ASN A 140 -2.18 -8.79 -9.11
CA ASN A 140 -2.63 -9.90 -8.28
C ASN A 140 -4.14 -10.16 -8.39
N ALA A 141 -4.97 -9.11 -8.34
CA ALA A 141 -6.42 -9.24 -8.44
C ALA A 141 -6.86 -9.73 -9.83
N THR A 142 -6.28 -9.17 -10.91
CA THR A 142 -6.60 -9.60 -12.28
C THR A 142 -6.29 -11.07 -12.52
N THR A 143 -5.19 -11.57 -11.97
CA THR A 143 -4.76 -12.96 -12.15
C THR A 143 -5.25 -13.89 -11.04
N ARG A 144 -6.02 -13.36 -10.07
CA ARG A 144 -6.56 -14.08 -8.91
C ARG A 144 -5.48 -14.83 -8.13
N GLN A 145 -4.37 -14.14 -7.84
CA GLN A 145 -3.34 -14.75 -7.02
C GLN A 145 -3.88 -15.05 -5.62
N ILE A 146 -3.44 -16.16 -5.04
CA ILE A 146 -3.95 -16.67 -3.77
C ILE A 146 -3.02 -16.22 -2.65
N SER A 147 -3.56 -15.67 -1.57
CA SER A 147 -2.84 -15.40 -0.32
C SER A 147 -2.54 -16.71 0.45
N GLY A 148 -1.68 -16.67 1.46
CA GLY A 148 -1.40 -17.79 2.34
C GLY A 148 0.08 -18.17 2.42
N GLU A 149 0.42 -19.47 2.33
CA GLU A 149 1.76 -19.99 2.64
C GLU A 149 2.93 -19.29 1.93
N TRP A 150 2.76 -18.91 0.68
CA TRP A 150 3.82 -18.21 -0.06
C TRP A 150 4.06 -16.77 0.45
N VAL A 151 3.06 -16.11 1.02
CA VAL A 151 3.19 -14.81 1.68
C VAL A 151 4.11 -14.94 2.89
N GLU A 152 3.96 -16.01 3.68
CA GLU A 152 4.85 -16.28 4.80
C GLU A 152 6.31 -16.48 4.36
N GLN A 153 6.52 -17.11 3.22
CA GLN A 153 7.88 -17.31 2.67
C GLN A 153 8.52 -15.99 2.23
N LEU A 154 7.73 -15.04 1.70
CA LEU A 154 8.22 -13.71 1.31
C LEU A 154 8.62 -12.88 2.52
N ILE A 155 7.77 -12.84 3.56
CA ILE A 155 8.01 -12.06 4.78
C ILE A 155 9.19 -12.61 5.58
N ARG A 156 9.42 -13.92 5.55
CA ARG A 156 10.55 -14.57 6.25
C ARG A 156 11.90 -14.41 5.53
N ARG A 157 11.94 -13.86 4.33
CA ARG A 157 13.22 -13.53 3.70
C ARG A 157 13.86 -12.37 4.46
N PRO A 158 15.07 -12.53 5.04
CA PRO A 158 15.80 -11.41 5.58
C PRO A 158 15.99 -10.38 4.45
N ALA A 159 15.78 -9.09 4.78
CA ALA A 159 16.13 -8.01 3.88
C ALA A 159 17.55 -8.29 3.37
N ALA A 160 17.72 -8.32 2.06
CA ALA A 160 19.04 -8.51 1.47
C ALA A 160 19.92 -7.39 2.02
N VAL A 161 20.89 -7.77 2.86
CA VAL A 161 21.93 -6.88 3.34
C VAL A 161 22.74 -6.53 2.11
N GLY A 162 22.52 -5.31 1.58
CA GLY A 162 23.33 -4.73 0.52
C GLY A 162 24.53 -4.01 1.10
#